data_dd5bb340d34ed4102742ba48ed56af3c
#
_entry.id   dd5bb340d34ed4102742ba48ed56af3c
#
_cell.length_a   1.000
_cell.length_b   1.000
_cell.length_c   1.000
_cell.angle_alpha   90.00
_cell.angle_beta   90.00
_cell.angle_gamma   90.00
#
_symmetry.space_group_name_H-M   'P 1'
#
loop_
_entity.id
_entity.type
_entity.pdbx_description
1 polymer ?
#
loop_
_entity_poly.entity_id
_entity_poly.type
_entity_poly.pdbx_seq_one_letter_code
_entity_poly.pdbx_strand_id
1 'polypeptide(L)'
;MAHLRKQIRDNVVTALTGLSTTGSRVYASRVYPMAATNLPGLCVYARSEEVETTTITRPRTQVRTLTLSVEGFVVATSGLDNTLDAISLEVEEALAVDPSRSNLAKDTRVESIEAEYVDEGEQPIGTIHIDVAVEYAALETDLETAL
;
A
#
# COMPACT_ATOMS: atom_id res chain seq x y z
N MET A 1 18.39 0.07 12.58
CA MET A 1 17.28 0.62 11.79
C MET A 1 16.75 -0.41 10.81
N ALA A 2 15.60 -0.18 10.28
CA ALA A 2 14.98 -1.11 9.34
C ALA A 2 15.32 -0.72 7.89
N HIS A 3 15.22 -1.70 7.00
CA HIS A 3 15.31 -1.47 5.56
C HIS A 3 14.32 -0.38 5.13
N LEU A 4 14.72 0.50 4.23
CA LEU A 4 13.86 1.58 3.72
C LEU A 4 12.50 1.08 3.26
N ARG A 5 12.46 -0.10 2.64
CA ARG A 5 11.22 -0.73 2.21
C ARG A 5 10.23 -0.91 3.37
N LYS A 6 10.72 -1.33 4.53
CA LYS A 6 9.88 -1.45 5.72
C LYS A 6 9.44 -0.09 6.24
N GLN A 7 10.34 0.88 6.26
CA GLN A 7 10.02 2.24 6.71
C GLN A 7 8.94 2.87 5.82
N ILE A 8 9.04 2.67 4.50
CA ILE A 8 8.06 3.16 3.54
C ILE A 8 6.71 2.47 3.75
N ARG A 9 6.72 1.15 3.91
CA ARG A 9 5.48 0.41 4.16
C ARG A 9 4.81 0.88 5.45
N ASP A 10 5.56 1.07 6.51
CA ASP A 10 5.03 1.55 7.79
C ASP A 10 4.46 2.96 7.64
N ASN A 11 5.10 3.82 6.86
CA ASN A 11 4.59 5.15 6.57
C ASN A 11 3.25 5.09 5.82
N VAL A 12 3.14 4.20 4.84
CA VAL A 12 1.89 4.01 4.10
C VAL A 12 0.78 3.52 5.03
N VAL A 13 1.08 2.57 5.90
CA VAL A 13 0.10 2.07 6.89
C VAL A 13 -0.39 3.23 7.77
N THR A 14 0.52 4.07 8.24
CA THR A 14 0.17 5.23 9.07
C THR A 14 -0.71 6.21 8.28
N ALA A 15 -0.37 6.49 7.03
CA ALA A 15 -1.14 7.41 6.19
C ALA A 15 -2.56 6.89 5.91
N LEU A 16 -2.72 5.58 5.85
CA LEU A 16 -4.02 4.96 5.56
C LEU A 16 -4.83 4.63 6.82
N THR A 17 -4.26 4.83 8.01
CA THR A 17 -4.98 4.59 9.25
C THR A 17 -5.87 5.79 9.59
N GLY A 18 -7.12 5.53 9.95
CA GLY A 18 -8.07 6.58 10.34
C GLY A 18 -8.93 7.11 9.20
N LEU A 19 -8.96 6.44 8.05
CA LEU A 19 -9.85 6.81 6.95
C LEU A 19 -11.31 6.52 7.34
N SER A 20 -12.25 7.25 6.72
CA SER A 20 -13.66 7.19 7.10
C SER A 20 -14.29 5.80 6.96
N THR A 21 -13.94 5.06 5.92
CA THR A 21 -14.55 3.75 5.65
C THR A 21 -13.91 2.62 6.43
N THR A 22 -12.57 2.61 6.50
CA THR A 22 -11.81 1.50 7.09
C THR A 22 -11.31 1.79 8.51
N GLY A 23 -11.25 3.05 8.92
CA GLY A 23 -10.83 3.45 10.25
C GLY A 23 -9.43 2.94 10.59
N SER A 24 -9.29 2.32 11.75
CA SER A 24 -8.02 1.78 12.22
C SER A 24 -7.79 0.32 11.78
N ARG A 25 -8.67 -0.25 10.97
CA ARG A 25 -8.56 -1.63 10.51
C ARG A 25 -7.61 -1.71 9.30
N VAL A 26 -6.35 -1.42 9.54
CA VAL A 26 -5.27 -1.44 8.54
C VAL A 26 -4.18 -2.36 9.04
N TYR A 27 -3.84 -3.36 8.24
CA TYR A 27 -2.91 -4.42 8.61
C TYR A 27 -1.71 -4.42 7.69
N ALA A 28 -0.51 -4.35 8.27
CA ALA A 28 0.76 -4.33 7.52
C ALA A 28 1.20 -5.76 7.18
N SER A 29 0.28 -6.56 6.64
CA SER A 29 0.54 -7.96 6.35
C SER A 29 -0.41 -8.46 5.28
N ARG A 30 0.03 -9.46 4.53
CA ARG A 30 -0.82 -10.13 3.56
C ARG A 30 -1.82 -11.07 4.24
N VAL A 31 -1.46 -11.58 5.41
CA VAL A 31 -2.30 -12.51 6.17
C VAL A 31 -2.92 -11.78 7.35
N TYR A 32 -4.24 -11.79 7.41
CA TYR A 32 -4.97 -11.19 8.51
C TYR A 32 -6.28 -11.97 8.75
N PRO A 33 -6.86 -11.86 9.96
CA PRO A 33 -8.13 -12.54 10.23
C PRO A 33 -9.28 -11.92 9.44
N MET A 34 -10.00 -12.73 8.68
CA MET A 34 -11.16 -12.32 7.89
C MET A 34 -12.45 -12.29 8.74
N ALA A 35 -12.34 -11.85 9.98
CA ALA A 35 -13.51 -11.73 10.85
C ALA A 35 -14.36 -10.53 10.45
N ALA A 36 -15.67 -10.65 10.55
CA ALA A 36 -16.59 -9.56 10.21
C ALA A 36 -16.29 -8.27 10.98
N THR A 37 -15.74 -8.38 12.19
CA THR A 37 -15.35 -7.23 13.02
C THR A 37 -14.15 -6.49 12.46
N ASN A 38 -13.39 -7.10 11.54
CA ASN A 38 -12.22 -6.50 10.93
C ASN A 38 -12.52 -5.89 9.56
N LEU A 39 -13.79 -5.88 9.16
CA LEU A 39 -14.22 -5.39 7.84
C LEU A 39 -15.19 -4.22 7.99
N PRO A 40 -15.18 -3.25 7.07
CA PRO A 40 -14.19 -3.11 6.00
C PRO A 40 -12.80 -2.81 6.52
N GLY A 41 -11.79 -3.36 5.88
CA GLY A 41 -10.41 -3.22 6.32
C GLY A 41 -9.44 -3.19 5.15
N LEU A 42 -8.21 -2.82 5.46
CA LEU A 42 -7.12 -2.73 4.48
C LEU A 42 -5.97 -3.64 4.88
N CYS A 43 -5.32 -4.23 3.88
CA CYS A 43 -4.03 -4.91 4.04
C CYS A 43 -3.01 -4.20 3.17
N VAL A 44 -1.83 -3.95 3.71
CA VAL A 44 -0.72 -3.31 2.97
C VAL A 44 0.48 -4.24 3.05
N TYR A 45 1.00 -4.65 1.90
CA TYR A 45 2.19 -5.50 1.86
C TYR A 45 3.03 -5.21 0.62
N ALA A 46 4.31 -5.53 0.69
CA ALA A 46 5.23 -5.38 -0.43
C ALA A 46 5.07 -6.58 -1.38
N ARG A 47 4.92 -6.31 -2.68
CA ARG A 47 4.81 -7.35 -3.72
C ARG A 47 6.12 -7.63 -4.40
N SER A 48 6.78 -6.57 -4.85
CA SER A 48 8.01 -6.68 -5.64
C SER A 48 8.78 -5.38 -5.56
N GLU A 49 10.03 -5.44 -5.97
CA GLU A 49 10.88 -4.27 -6.02
C GLU A 49 11.83 -4.41 -7.19
N GLU A 50 11.92 -3.37 -8.01
CA GLU A 50 12.89 -3.28 -9.09
C GLU A 50 14.05 -2.41 -8.65
N VAL A 51 15.26 -2.85 -8.93
CA VAL A 51 16.49 -2.15 -8.52
C VAL A 51 17.25 -1.74 -9.77
N GLU A 52 17.56 -0.45 -9.88
CA GLU A 52 18.39 0.08 -10.96
C GLU A 52 19.62 0.74 -10.36
N THR A 53 20.80 0.32 -10.80
CA THR A 53 22.04 0.93 -10.38
C THR A 53 22.36 2.09 -11.31
N THR A 54 22.50 3.29 -10.75
CA THR A 54 22.63 4.52 -11.53
C THR A 54 24.06 5.06 -11.61
N THR A 55 24.98 4.55 -10.78
CA THR A 55 26.38 4.98 -10.78
C THR A 55 27.31 3.76 -10.88
N ILE A 56 28.51 3.98 -11.38
CA ILE A 56 29.55 2.94 -11.45
C ILE A 56 30.61 3.11 -10.39
N THR A 57 30.67 4.27 -9.73
CA THR A 57 31.57 4.53 -8.61
C THR A 57 31.03 3.88 -7.34
N ARG A 58 31.93 3.32 -6.53
CA ARG A 58 31.53 2.62 -5.31
C ARG A 58 31.64 3.51 -4.08
N PRO A 59 30.65 3.46 -3.15
CA PRO A 59 29.42 2.64 -3.24
C PRO A 59 28.48 3.17 -4.33
N ARG A 60 27.79 2.23 -4.97
CA ARG A 60 26.88 2.58 -6.05
C ARG A 60 25.57 3.16 -5.50
N THR A 61 25.00 4.09 -6.26
CA THR A 61 23.65 4.61 -5.98
C THR A 61 22.65 3.74 -6.71
N GLN A 62 21.60 3.37 -6.01
CA GLN A 62 20.51 2.58 -6.58
C GLN A 62 19.21 3.37 -6.50
N VAL A 63 18.45 3.32 -7.58
CA VAL A 63 17.06 3.79 -7.60
C VAL A 63 16.19 2.54 -7.56
N ARG A 64 15.26 2.51 -6.64
CA ARG A 64 14.39 1.35 -6.42
C ARG A 64 12.94 1.75 -6.59
N THR A 65 12.18 0.91 -7.27
CA THR A 65 10.74 1.07 -7.39
C THR A 65 10.08 -0.07 -6.65
N LEU A 66 9.52 0.26 -5.50
CA LEU A 66 8.82 -0.70 -4.65
C LEU A 66 7.35 -0.72 -5.05
N THR A 67 6.82 -1.91 -5.35
CA THR A 67 5.40 -2.09 -5.58
C THR A 67 4.75 -2.59 -4.30
N LEU A 68 3.91 -1.75 -3.72
CA LEU A 68 3.09 -2.11 -2.57
C LEU A 68 1.69 -2.48 -3.07
N SER A 69 1.12 -3.50 -2.48
CA SER A 69 -0.28 -3.84 -2.72
C SER A 69 -1.11 -3.37 -1.53
N VAL A 70 -2.13 -2.57 -1.82
CA VAL A 70 -3.12 -2.16 -0.84
C VAL A 70 -4.41 -2.86 -1.21
N GLU A 71 -4.90 -3.74 -0.34
CA GLU A 71 -6.11 -4.50 -0.58
C GLU A 71 -7.19 -4.07 0.40
N GLY A 72 -8.34 -3.65 -0.13
CA GLY A 72 -9.52 -3.32 0.68
C GLY A 72 -10.53 -4.45 0.60
N PHE A 73 -11.09 -4.82 1.74
CA PHE A 73 -12.04 -5.93 1.84
C PHE A 73 -13.35 -5.44 2.44
N VAL A 74 -14.45 -5.84 1.82
CA VAL A 74 -15.80 -5.46 2.25
C VAL A 74 -16.72 -6.66 2.16
N VAL A 75 -17.56 -6.83 3.18
CA VAL A 75 -18.65 -7.80 3.15
C VAL A 75 -19.95 -7.01 3.24
N ALA A 76 -20.83 -7.16 2.24
CA ALA A 76 -22.11 -6.46 2.22
C ALA A 76 -23.08 -7.16 1.27
N THR A 77 -24.36 -7.06 1.59
CA THR A 77 -25.43 -7.60 0.73
C THR A 77 -25.87 -6.61 -0.34
N SER A 78 -25.50 -5.34 -0.20
CA SER A 78 -25.80 -4.28 -1.18
C SER A 78 -24.81 -3.15 -1.07
N GLY A 79 -24.66 -2.39 -2.14
CA GLY A 79 -23.76 -1.24 -2.16
C GLY A 79 -22.28 -1.58 -2.12
N LEU A 80 -21.93 -2.81 -2.50
CA LEU A 80 -20.55 -3.29 -2.48
C LEU A 80 -19.64 -2.44 -3.35
N ASP A 81 -20.08 -2.14 -4.58
CA ASP A 81 -19.33 -1.29 -5.51
C ASP A 81 -19.08 0.10 -4.93
N ASN A 82 -20.10 0.70 -4.35
CA ASN A 82 -20.00 2.04 -3.78
C ASN A 82 -19.02 2.09 -2.62
N THR A 83 -19.00 1.03 -1.80
CA THR A 83 -18.06 0.95 -0.67
C THR A 83 -16.63 0.75 -1.15
N LEU A 84 -16.42 -0.09 -2.17
CA LEU A 84 -15.09 -0.27 -2.76
C LEU A 84 -14.59 1.02 -3.40
N ASP A 85 -15.46 1.76 -4.09
CA ASP A 85 -15.09 3.04 -4.67
C ASP A 85 -14.75 4.06 -3.60
N ALA A 86 -15.46 4.05 -2.47
CA ALA A 86 -15.16 4.94 -1.34
C ALA A 86 -13.79 4.61 -0.75
N ILE A 87 -13.45 3.33 -0.61
CA ILE A 87 -12.14 2.91 -0.14
C ILE A 87 -11.05 3.39 -1.09
N SER A 88 -11.24 3.19 -2.39
CA SER A 88 -10.28 3.63 -3.40
C SER A 88 -10.07 5.15 -3.35
N LEU A 89 -11.15 5.91 -3.29
CA LEU A 89 -11.09 7.37 -3.19
C LEU A 89 -10.27 7.81 -1.98
N GLU A 90 -10.57 7.27 -0.83
CA GLU A 90 -9.89 7.65 0.43
C GLU A 90 -8.42 7.26 0.41
N VAL A 91 -8.09 6.06 -0.10
CA VAL A 91 -6.71 5.59 -0.20
C VAL A 91 -5.91 6.46 -1.17
N GLU A 92 -6.45 6.69 -2.36
CA GLU A 92 -5.74 7.46 -3.39
C GLU A 92 -5.48 8.89 -2.94
N GLU A 93 -6.47 9.54 -2.33
CA GLU A 93 -6.31 10.90 -1.83
C GLU A 93 -5.32 10.97 -0.66
N ALA A 94 -5.37 10.01 0.25
CA ALA A 94 -4.46 9.97 1.40
C ALA A 94 -3.01 9.81 0.96
N LEU A 95 -2.75 8.97 -0.04
CA LEU A 95 -1.38 8.77 -0.55
C LEU A 95 -0.88 9.99 -1.32
N ALA A 96 -1.76 10.73 -1.98
CA ALA A 96 -1.39 11.89 -2.76
C ALA A 96 -1.00 13.11 -1.91
N VAL A 97 -1.37 13.12 -0.64
CA VAL A 97 -1.03 14.23 0.28
C VAL A 97 0.48 14.37 0.46
N ASP A 98 1.20 13.25 0.54
CA ASP A 98 2.66 13.29 0.69
C ASP A 98 3.31 12.20 -0.17
N PRO A 99 3.62 12.50 -1.43
CA PRO A 99 4.28 11.52 -2.31
C PRO A 99 5.70 11.18 -1.87
N SER A 100 6.31 11.97 -1.00
CA SER A 100 7.67 11.71 -0.50
C SER A 100 7.72 10.71 0.65
N ARG A 101 6.59 10.30 1.18
CA ARG A 101 6.54 9.40 2.35
C ARG A 101 7.44 9.89 3.49
N SER A 102 7.27 11.15 3.89
CA SER A 102 8.08 11.82 4.92
C SER A 102 9.57 11.82 4.55
N ASN A 103 9.86 12.13 3.31
CA ASN A 103 11.22 12.21 2.74
C ASN A 103 11.95 10.86 2.64
N LEU A 104 11.23 9.75 2.75
CA LEU A 104 11.80 8.42 2.51
C LEU A 104 11.85 8.07 1.03
N ALA A 105 10.98 8.68 0.23
CA ALA A 105 10.81 8.35 -1.18
C ALA A 105 10.89 9.59 -2.06
N LYS A 106 11.14 9.36 -3.34
CA LYS A 106 11.13 10.42 -4.37
C LYS A 106 9.74 10.65 -4.93
N ASP A 107 8.94 9.59 -5.01
CA ASP A 107 7.59 9.67 -5.58
C ASP A 107 6.75 8.48 -5.13
N THR A 108 5.45 8.70 -5.05
CA THR A 108 4.45 7.67 -4.78
C THR A 108 3.32 7.86 -5.78
N ARG A 109 2.97 6.80 -6.52
CA ARG A 109 1.90 6.87 -7.49
C ARG A 109 1.10 5.58 -7.54
N VAL A 110 -0.18 5.71 -7.81
CA VAL A 110 -1.06 4.55 -8.01
C VAL A 110 -0.88 4.08 -9.47
N GLU A 111 -0.55 2.80 -9.62
CA GLU A 111 -0.26 2.21 -10.94
C GLU A 111 -1.47 1.51 -11.54
N SER A 112 -2.21 0.76 -10.72
CA SER A 112 -3.36 0.02 -11.21
C SER A 112 -4.35 -0.26 -10.07
N ILE A 113 -5.61 -0.43 -10.45
CA ILE A 113 -6.68 -0.73 -9.52
C ILE A 113 -7.53 -1.84 -10.13
N GLU A 114 -7.81 -2.86 -9.33
CA GLU A 114 -8.58 -4.03 -9.77
C GLU A 114 -9.58 -4.40 -8.69
N ALA A 115 -10.82 -4.66 -9.08
CA ALA A 115 -11.87 -5.06 -8.15
C ALA A 115 -12.27 -6.50 -8.41
N GLU A 116 -12.48 -7.26 -7.34
CA GLU A 116 -12.94 -8.64 -7.41
C GLU A 116 -14.16 -8.82 -6.52
N TYR A 117 -15.10 -9.62 -6.98
CA TYR A 117 -16.33 -9.91 -6.26
C TYR A 117 -16.47 -11.42 -6.13
N VAL A 118 -16.61 -11.89 -4.89
CA VAL A 118 -16.84 -13.29 -4.61
C VAL A 118 -18.24 -13.42 -4.02
N ASP A 119 -19.12 -14.08 -4.73
CA ASP A 119 -20.52 -14.28 -4.33
C ASP A 119 -20.71 -15.72 -3.85
N GLU A 120 -20.09 -16.00 -2.70
CA GLU A 120 -20.22 -17.32 -2.07
C GLU A 120 -20.93 -17.14 -0.72
N GLY A 121 -21.96 -17.96 -0.51
CA GLY A 121 -22.73 -17.91 0.71
C GLY A 121 -23.72 -16.76 0.75
N GLU A 122 -24.12 -16.38 1.95
CA GLU A 122 -25.16 -15.37 2.17
C GLU A 122 -24.66 -13.93 2.05
N GLN A 123 -23.35 -13.72 2.16
CA GLN A 123 -22.77 -12.38 2.11
C GLN A 123 -21.64 -12.31 1.08
N PRO A 124 -21.86 -11.58 -0.01
CA PRO A 124 -20.81 -11.35 -1.00
C PRO A 124 -19.63 -10.60 -0.40
N ILE A 125 -18.43 -10.99 -0.84
CA ILE A 125 -17.18 -10.33 -0.45
C ILE A 125 -16.66 -9.55 -1.65
N GLY A 126 -16.38 -8.26 -1.46
CA GLY A 126 -15.71 -7.43 -2.44
C GLY A 126 -14.28 -7.15 -2.00
N THR A 127 -13.37 -7.21 -2.95
CA THR A 127 -11.98 -6.88 -2.71
C THR A 127 -11.53 -5.87 -3.76
N ILE A 128 -10.83 -4.83 -3.33
CA ILE A 128 -10.20 -3.90 -4.26
C ILE A 128 -8.69 -3.99 -4.06
N HIS A 129 -7.96 -4.21 -5.17
CA HIS A 129 -6.51 -4.29 -5.20
C HIS A 129 -5.96 -3.01 -5.80
N ILE A 130 -5.14 -2.30 -5.05
CA ILE A 130 -4.51 -1.07 -5.51
C ILE A 130 -3.00 -1.30 -5.51
N ASP A 131 -2.39 -1.26 -6.68
CA ASP A 131 -0.94 -1.36 -6.80
C ASP A 131 -0.34 0.05 -6.76
N VAL A 132 0.54 0.27 -5.81
CA VAL A 132 1.17 1.56 -5.57
C VAL A 132 2.67 1.42 -5.80
N ALA A 133 3.21 2.25 -6.69
CA ALA A 133 4.64 2.31 -6.93
C ALA A 133 5.25 3.43 -6.09
N VAL A 134 6.27 3.07 -5.32
CA VAL A 134 7.03 4.03 -4.51
C VAL A 134 8.47 3.99 -4.97
N GLU A 135 8.95 5.10 -5.50
CA GLU A 135 10.31 5.22 -6.00
C GLU A 135 11.19 5.86 -4.93
N TYR A 136 12.30 5.21 -4.60
CA TYR A 136 13.26 5.75 -3.64
C TYR A 136 14.68 5.43 -4.07
N ALA A 137 15.62 6.15 -3.48
CA ALA A 137 17.05 5.99 -3.79
C ALA A 137 17.84 5.76 -2.52
N ALA A 138 18.88 4.95 -2.63
CA ALA A 138 19.78 4.64 -1.53
C ALA A 138 21.15 4.23 -2.06
N LEU A 139 22.16 4.29 -1.19
CA LEU A 139 23.45 3.69 -1.49
C LEU A 139 23.36 2.17 -1.29
N GLU A 140 24.06 1.41 -2.13
CA GLU A 140 24.04 -0.05 -2.03
C GLU A 140 24.57 -0.55 -0.68
N THR A 141 25.36 0.26 0.01
CA THR A 141 25.93 -0.07 1.32
C THR A 141 25.10 0.42 2.49
N ASP A 142 24.06 1.21 2.24
CA ASP A 142 23.19 1.75 3.30
C ASP A 142 21.74 1.79 2.81
N LEU A 143 21.03 0.71 3.04
CA LEU A 143 19.62 0.58 2.65
C LEU A 143 18.66 1.00 3.77
N GLU A 144 19.17 1.64 4.78
CA GLU A 144 18.38 2.15 5.91
C GLU A 144 18.15 3.65 5.83
N THR A 145 18.93 4.35 5.00
CA THR A 145 18.89 5.80 4.88
C THR A 145 18.59 6.22 3.45
N ALA A 146 17.54 7.04 3.27
CA ALA A 146 17.16 7.57 1.96
C ALA A 146 18.12 8.67 1.50
N LEU A 147 18.39 8.67 0.21
CA LEU A 147 19.17 9.75 -0.42
C LEU A 147 18.31 10.96 -0.76
#